data_48832946a2efc4fa577d60c91bac3c86
#
_entry.id   48832946a2efc4fa577d60c91bac3c86
#
_cell.length_a   1.000
_cell.length_b   1.000
_cell.length_c   1.000
_cell.angle_alpha   90.00
_cell.angle_beta   90.00
_cell.angle_gamma   90.00
#
_symmetry.space_group_name_H-M   'P 1'
#
loop_
_entity.id
_entity.type
_entity.pdbx_description
1 polymer ?
#
loop_
_entity_poly.entity_id
_entity_poly.type
_entity_poly.pdbx_seq_one_letter_code
_entity_poly.pdbx_strand_id
1 'polypeptide(L)'
;DRGTYSIPRYSFFSIDGINYSLIKDGTFVKKDNGEEYLSDFSNSYILYNGKYENLTDYTAIGDASETITLSTKDKNIDANTINVYVKSDGEWVEWSQVENLYFSDFDETNFSVRLNESSNYEITFGDGINGKSLSSGNTVSVFYLNSQGADGEVAQNFLSGQMTIFSTPKINEILSSISDVSYISADNLSKVIFSNNLPSTKVSEKESVENIRSNTSIFYESQNRLISKNDFTSFIKNNYSGLISSVKVINNRGFLEKHIAYLAK
;
A
#
# COMPACT_ATOMS: atom_id res chain seq x y z
N ASP A 1 -29.13 15.30 3.36
CA ASP A 1 -30.00 14.22 2.92
C ASP A 1 -29.47 12.90 3.50
N ARG A 2 -30.39 11.96 3.76
CA ARG A 2 -30.06 10.60 4.19
C ARG A 2 -29.40 9.84 3.05
N GLY A 3 -28.32 9.12 3.32
CA GLY A 3 -27.68 8.33 2.30
C GLY A 3 -26.35 7.74 2.72
N THR A 4 -25.78 6.94 1.83
CA THR A 4 -24.41 6.43 1.93
C THR A 4 -23.52 7.32 1.10
N TYR A 5 -22.41 7.74 1.68
CA TYR A 5 -21.43 8.64 1.06
C TYR A 5 -20.06 8.00 1.14
N SER A 6 -19.24 8.25 0.15
CA SER A 6 -17.87 7.76 0.13
C SER A 6 -16.87 8.88 -0.01
N ILE A 7 -15.79 8.80 0.76
CA ILE A 7 -14.56 9.59 0.56
C ILE A 7 -13.67 8.75 -0.34
N PRO A 8 -13.26 9.25 -1.49
CA PRO A 8 -12.44 8.49 -2.41
C PRO A 8 -11.08 8.14 -1.81
N ARG A 9 -10.55 6.97 -2.19
CA ARG A 9 -9.16 6.60 -1.92
C ARG A 9 -8.21 7.71 -2.36
N TYR A 10 -7.04 7.78 -1.75
CA TYR A 10 -6.00 8.81 -1.95
C TYR A 10 -6.39 10.21 -1.48
N SER A 11 -7.59 10.39 -0.93
CA SER A 11 -7.90 11.60 -0.17
C SER A 11 -7.00 11.68 1.05
N PHE A 12 -6.53 12.88 1.35
CA PHE A 12 -5.62 13.11 2.46
C PHE A 12 -6.06 14.31 3.31
N PHE A 13 -5.58 14.34 4.53
CA PHE A 13 -5.68 15.48 5.43
C PHE A 13 -4.34 15.71 6.13
N SER A 14 -4.14 16.90 6.68
CA SER A 14 -2.92 17.27 7.39
C SER A 14 -3.25 17.75 8.79
N ILE A 15 -2.54 17.23 9.79
CA ILE A 15 -2.59 17.67 11.18
C ILE A 15 -1.16 17.93 11.64
N ASP A 16 -0.89 19.15 12.12
CA ASP A 16 0.44 19.59 12.56
C ASP A 16 1.57 19.33 11.55
N GLY A 17 1.27 19.43 10.25
CA GLY A 17 2.20 19.19 9.16
C GLY A 17 2.40 17.73 8.80
N ILE A 18 1.77 16.80 9.52
CA ILE A 18 1.80 15.39 9.21
C ILE A 18 0.60 15.05 8.32
N ASN A 19 0.89 14.40 7.19
CA ASN A 19 -0.13 14.03 6.23
C ASN A 19 -0.59 12.58 6.45
N TYR A 20 -1.88 12.36 6.30
CA TYR A 20 -2.52 11.04 6.37
C TYR A 20 -3.41 10.83 5.17
N SER A 21 -3.32 9.68 4.54
CA SER A 21 -4.08 9.33 3.36
C SER A 21 -4.91 8.06 3.55
N LEU A 22 -6.03 7.99 2.85
CA LEU A 22 -6.81 6.77 2.68
C LEU A 22 -6.30 5.97 1.49
N ILE A 23 -6.05 4.68 1.70
CA ILE A 23 -5.68 3.73 0.64
C ILE A 23 -6.90 3.14 -0.07
N LYS A 24 -8.03 3.08 0.64
CA LYS A 24 -9.32 2.57 0.17
C LYS A 24 -10.40 3.62 0.35
N ASP A 25 -11.47 3.48 -0.40
CA ASP A 25 -12.64 4.35 -0.23
C ASP A 25 -13.19 4.23 1.19
N GLY A 26 -13.41 5.38 1.83
CA GLY A 26 -14.06 5.46 3.14
C GLY A 26 -15.56 5.63 2.98
N THR A 27 -16.35 4.65 3.44
CA THR A 27 -17.82 4.70 3.32
C THR A 27 -18.48 5.12 4.63
N PHE A 28 -19.38 6.07 4.56
CA PHE A 28 -20.10 6.64 5.68
C PHE A 28 -21.61 6.64 5.43
N VAL A 29 -22.38 6.39 6.46
CA VAL A 29 -23.85 6.47 6.41
C VAL A 29 -24.32 7.68 7.21
N LYS A 30 -25.09 8.57 6.58
CA LYS A 30 -25.72 9.70 7.24
C LYS A 30 -27.06 9.27 7.84
N LYS A 31 -27.27 9.50 9.14
CA LYS A 31 -28.54 9.23 9.86
C LYS A 31 -29.57 10.32 9.64
N ASP A 32 -30.83 10.01 9.97
CA ASP A 32 -31.98 10.91 9.78
C ASP A 32 -31.90 12.22 10.58
N ASN A 33 -31.20 12.25 11.72
CA ASN A 33 -31.00 13.45 12.52
C ASN A 33 -29.93 14.41 11.98
N GLY A 34 -29.28 14.04 10.89
CA GLY A 34 -28.29 14.90 10.19
C GLY A 34 -26.94 15.08 10.84
N GLU A 35 -26.70 14.54 12.03
CA GLU A 35 -25.54 14.87 12.87
C GLU A 35 -24.45 13.82 12.88
N GLU A 36 -24.72 12.57 12.51
CA GLU A 36 -23.75 11.49 12.63
C GLU A 36 -23.47 10.75 11.33
N TYR A 37 -22.18 10.64 11.01
CA TYR A 37 -21.66 9.75 9.99
C TYR A 37 -21.10 8.50 10.67
N LEU A 38 -21.51 7.31 10.26
CA LEU A 38 -20.97 6.04 10.74
C LEU A 38 -20.19 5.35 9.64
N SER A 39 -19.08 4.72 10.02
CA SER A 39 -18.39 3.83 9.10
C SER A 39 -19.20 2.56 8.86
N ASP A 40 -19.18 2.04 7.65
CA ASP A 40 -20.10 1.02 7.17
C ASP A 40 -19.84 -0.37 7.79
N PHE A 41 -18.60 -0.77 8.05
CA PHE A 41 -18.27 -2.16 8.44
C PHE A 41 -17.26 -2.33 9.57
N SER A 42 -16.49 -1.32 9.85
CA SER A 42 -15.62 -1.31 11.01
C SER A 42 -15.59 0.09 11.57
N ASN A 43 -15.63 0.21 12.89
CA ASN A 43 -15.55 1.52 13.55
C ASN A 43 -14.17 2.17 13.41
N SER A 44 -13.33 1.70 12.46
CA SER A 44 -11.98 2.19 12.27
C SER A 44 -11.51 2.04 10.83
N TYR A 45 -10.78 3.04 10.35
CA TYR A 45 -10.06 3.04 9.08
C TYR A 45 -8.56 3.05 9.32
N ILE A 46 -7.82 2.35 8.45
CA ILE A 46 -6.36 2.43 8.44
C ILE A 46 -5.97 3.66 7.63
N LEU A 47 -5.27 4.57 8.29
CA LEU A 47 -4.69 5.77 7.67
C LEU A 47 -3.20 5.54 7.48
N TYR A 48 -2.70 5.90 6.32
CA TYR A 48 -1.29 5.78 5.97
C TYR A 48 -0.62 7.15 6.07
N ASN A 49 0.54 7.20 6.73
CA ASN A 49 1.33 8.41 6.76
C ASN A 49 1.85 8.75 5.38
N GLY A 50 1.61 9.98 4.94
CA GLY A 50 2.04 10.50 3.67
C GLY A 50 0.91 11.03 2.82
N LYS A 51 1.27 11.46 1.62
CA LYS A 51 0.35 11.98 0.61
C LYS A 51 0.50 11.19 -0.68
N TYR A 52 -0.62 10.81 -1.28
CA TYR A 52 -0.60 10.25 -2.62
C TYR A 52 -0.22 11.32 -3.66
N GLU A 53 0.76 10.98 -4.46
CA GLU A 53 1.17 11.75 -5.63
C GLU A 53 0.79 10.97 -6.89
N ASN A 54 0.64 11.69 -7.98
CA ASN A 54 0.31 11.13 -9.28
C ASN A 54 1.40 11.46 -10.30
N LEU A 55 1.95 10.43 -10.92
CA LEU A 55 2.67 10.58 -12.19
C LEU A 55 1.61 10.57 -13.28
N THR A 56 1.25 11.76 -13.76
CA THR A 56 0.17 11.95 -14.72
C THR A 56 0.65 11.76 -16.16
N ASP A 57 -0.27 11.18 -16.95
CA ASP A 57 -0.34 11.32 -18.41
C ASP A 57 0.85 10.76 -19.18
N TYR A 58 1.34 9.57 -18.75
CA TYR A 58 2.19 8.80 -19.63
C TYR A 58 1.36 8.24 -20.78
N THR A 59 1.78 8.52 -22.02
CA THR A 59 1.16 7.95 -23.21
C THR A 59 1.97 6.75 -23.66
N ALA A 60 1.35 5.58 -23.69
CA ALA A 60 2.01 4.35 -24.09
C ALA A 60 2.43 4.37 -25.56
N ILE A 61 3.60 3.83 -25.83
CA ILE A 61 4.17 3.70 -27.17
C ILE A 61 3.62 2.45 -27.84
N GLY A 62 3.34 1.42 -27.05
CA GLY A 62 2.82 0.12 -27.47
C GLY A 62 3.92 -0.91 -27.69
N ASP A 63 5.07 -0.74 -27.05
CA ASP A 63 6.16 -1.69 -27.08
C ASP A 63 5.88 -2.90 -26.15
N ALA A 64 6.43 -4.06 -26.52
CA ALA A 64 6.38 -5.23 -25.64
C ALA A 64 7.19 -4.96 -24.35
N SER A 65 6.63 -5.34 -23.21
CA SER A 65 7.26 -5.10 -21.89
C SER A 65 7.60 -3.63 -21.64
N GLU A 66 6.74 -2.73 -22.06
CA GLU A 66 6.91 -1.30 -21.87
C GLU A 66 7.12 -0.96 -20.41
N THR A 67 8.04 -0.04 -20.10
CA THR A 67 8.46 0.27 -18.74
C THR A 67 8.38 1.76 -18.46
N ILE A 68 7.75 2.12 -17.34
CA ILE A 68 7.68 3.49 -16.83
C ILE A 68 8.61 3.62 -15.63
N THR A 69 9.49 4.62 -15.64
CA THR A 69 10.40 4.88 -14.52
C THR A 69 9.81 5.93 -13.58
N LEU A 70 9.65 5.54 -12.30
CA LEU A 70 9.23 6.42 -11.22
C LEU A 70 10.44 6.83 -10.38
N SER A 71 10.78 8.12 -10.40
CA SER A 71 11.90 8.64 -9.63
C SER A 71 11.60 8.63 -8.14
N THR A 72 12.54 8.10 -7.35
CA THR A 72 12.51 8.11 -5.88
C THR A 72 13.31 9.25 -5.28
N LYS A 73 13.87 10.14 -6.11
CA LYS A 73 14.67 11.26 -5.63
C LYS A 73 13.85 12.15 -4.69
N ASP A 74 14.36 12.36 -3.49
CA ASP A 74 13.73 13.16 -2.44
C ASP A 74 12.33 12.67 -2.01
N LYS A 75 12.06 11.37 -2.19
CA LYS A 75 10.77 10.74 -1.88
C LYS A 75 10.95 9.41 -1.14
N ASN A 76 10.03 9.15 -0.21
CA ASN A 76 9.92 7.87 0.47
C ASN A 76 8.72 7.10 -0.07
N ILE A 77 8.93 6.35 -1.15
CA ILE A 77 7.88 5.62 -1.84
C ILE A 77 7.91 4.16 -1.41
N ASP A 78 6.77 3.63 -0.99
CA ASP A 78 6.57 2.20 -0.78
C ASP A 78 6.06 1.56 -2.07
N ALA A 79 6.79 0.57 -2.59
CA ALA A 79 6.44 -0.15 -3.82
C ALA A 79 5.03 -0.77 -3.77
N ASN A 80 4.58 -1.20 -2.58
CA ASN A 80 3.26 -1.81 -2.39
C ASN A 80 2.11 -0.80 -2.46
N THR A 81 2.41 0.50 -2.49
CA THR A 81 1.41 1.56 -2.61
C THR A 81 1.27 2.10 -4.03
N ILE A 82 2.00 1.53 -4.97
CA ILE A 82 1.94 1.92 -6.39
C ILE A 82 0.68 1.31 -7.01
N ASN A 83 -0.19 2.17 -7.52
CA ASN A 83 -1.41 1.78 -8.21
C ASN A 83 -1.39 2.35 -9.62
N VAL A 84 -1.75 1.52 -10.59
CA VAL A 84 -1.69 1.87 -12.01
C VAL A 84 -3.09 1.80 -12.61
N TYR A 85 -3.45 2.83 -13.32
CA TYR A 85 -4.69 2.93 -14.08
C TYR A 85 -4.34 3.17 -15.54
N VAL A 86 -4.95 2.40 -16.43
CA VAL A 86 -4.75 2.52 -17.87
C VAL A 86 -6.07 2.87 -18.53
N LYS A 87 -6.06 3.94 -19.32
CA LYS A 87 -7.20 4.34 -20.16
C LYS A 87 -7.07 3.74 -21.54
N SER A 88 -8.02 2.88 -21.88
CA SER A 88 -8.12 2.27 -23.21
C SER A 88 -9.54 2.46 -23.72
N ASP A 89 -9.69 2.85 -24.97
CA ASP A 89 -10.99 3.06 -25.62
C ASP A 89 -11.96 3.99 -24.87
N GLY A 90 -11.39 4.94 -24.12
CA GLY A 90 -12.14 5.93 -23.35
C GLY A 90 -12.45 5.52 -21.91
N GLU A 91 -12.21 4.27 -21.53
CA GLU A 91 -12.47 3.74 -20.19
C GLU A 91 -11.19 3.52 -19.39
N TRP A 92 -11.24 3.82 -18.08
CA TRP A 92 -10.15 3.56 -17.16
C TRP A 92 -10.28 2.15 -16.57
N VAL A 93 -9.18 1.43 -16.52
CA VAL A 93 -9.08 0.12 -15.90
C VAL A 93 -7.94 0.14 -14.88
N GLU A 94 -8.21 -0.33 -13.66
CA GLU A 94 -7.19 -0.55 -12.63
C GLU A 94 -6.42 -1.83 -12.95
N TRP A 95 -5.09 -1.74 -12.98
CA TRP A 95 -4.20 -2.88 -13.20
C TRP A 95 -3.68 -3.40 -11.87
N SER A 96 -3.39 -4.69 -11.81
CA SER A 96 -2.96 -5.37 -10.59
C SER A 96 -1.43 -5.51 -10.53
N GLN A 97 -0.85 -5.20 -9.37
CA GLN A 97 0.56 -5.45 -9.15
C GLN A 97 0.82 -6.92 -8.87
N VAL A 98 1.79 -7.51 -9.56
CA VAL A 98 2.26 -8.89 -9.37
C VAL A 98 3.78 -8.90 -9.13
N GLU A 99 4.27 -9.92 -8.40
CA GLU A 99 5.71 -10.08 -8.19
C GLU A 99 6.46 -10.36 -9.51
N ASN A 100 5.83 -11.14 -10.40
CA ASN A 100 6.45 -11.57 -11.64
C ASN A 100 5.39 -11.78 -12.72
N LEU A 101 5.54 -11.06 -13.83
CA LEU A 101 4.66 -11.14 -14.99
C LEU A 101 4.72 -12.50 -15.70
N TYR A 102 5.80 -13.25 -15.51
CA TYR A 102 5.98 -14.55 -16.16
C TYR A 102 4.85 -15.56 -15.87
N PHE A 103 4.12 -15.37 -14.76
CA PHE A 103 2.98 -16.22 -14.39
C PHE A 103 1.63 -15.64 -14.77
N SER A 104 1.60 -14.51 -15.46
CA SER A 104 0.36 -13.86 -15.91
C SER A 104 -0.07 -14.39 -17.26
N ASP A 105 -1.38 -14.57 -17.43
CA ASP A 105 -1.98 -14.91 -18.72
C ASP A 105 -1.93 -13.68 -19.66
N PHE A 106 -1.99 -13.93 -20.97
CA PHE A 106 -1.76 -12.91 -22.01
C PHE A 106 -2.75 -11.72 -21.97
N ASP A 107 -3.93 -11.89 -21.40
CA ASP A 107 -5.00 -10.88 -21.29
C ASP A 107 -5.14 -10.27 -19.90
N GLU A 108 -4.38 -10.77 -18.91
CA GLU A 108 -4.40 -10.21 -17.55
C GLU A 108 -3.77 -8.81 -17.50
N THR A 109 -4.50 -7.89 -16.89
CA THR A 109 -4.08 -6.50 -16.69
C THR A 109 -3.15 -6.39 -15.46
N ASN A 110 -1.94 -6.93 -15.60
CA ASN A 110 -0.94 -7.00 -14.56
C ASN A 110 0.28 -6.14 -14.90
N PHE A 111 0.94 -5.64 -13.84
CA PHE A 111 2.24 -4.98 -13.93
C PHE A 111 3.15 -5.46 -12.79
N SER A 112 4.45 -5.35 -13.00
CA SER A 112 5.45 -5.61 -11.95
C SER A 112 6.23 -4.35 -11.62
N VAL A 113 6.73 -4.27 -10.37
CA VAL A 113 7.54 -3.16 -9.90
C VAL A 113 8.89 -3.68 -9.44
N ARG A 114 9.96 -3.06 -9.92
CA ARG A 114 11.34 -3.37 -9.51
C ARG A 114 12.11 -2.10 -9.19
N LEU A 115 13.03 -2.20 -8.25
CA LEU A 115 13.99 -1.14 -8.00
C LEU A 115 15.19 -1.33 -8.92
N ASN A 116 15.53 -0.32 -9.73
CA ASN A 116 16.68 -0.37 -10.61
C ASN A 116 17.99 0.04 -9.90
N GLU A 117 19.11 -0.08 -10.60
CA GLU A 117 20.44 0.25 -10.08
C GLU A 117 20.57 1.72 -9.64
N SER A 118 19.81 2.61 -10.22
CA SER A 118 19.72 4.03 -9.85
C SER A 118 18.77 4.30 -8.70
N SER A 119 18.26 3.27 -8.04
CA SER A 119 17.28 3.33 -6.95
C SER A 119 15.94 3.96 -7.37
N ASN A 120 15.56 3.94 -8.64
CA ASN A 120 14.24 4.31 -9.10
C ASN A 120 13.36 3.07 -9.25
N TYR A 121 12.05 3.22 -9.10
CA TYR A 121 11.13 2.15 -9.41
C TYR A 121 10.86 2.07 -10.91
N GLU A 122 10.95 0.87 -11.45
CA GLU A 122 10.55 0.53 -12.81
C GLU A 122 9.24 -0.25 -12.75
N ILE A 123 8.22 0.29 -13.39
CA ILE A 123 6.89 -0.29 -13.54
C ILE A 123 6.84 -0.90 -14.93
N THR A 124 6.85 -2.23 -15.00
CA THR A 124 6.91 -2.98 -16.26
C THR A 124 5.56 -3.64 -16.54
N PHE A 125 5.09 -3.50 -17.75
CA PHE A 125 3.85 -4.08 -18.26
C PHE A 125 4.11 -5.39 -19.01
N GLY A 126 3.07 -6.15 -19.30
CA GLY A 126 3.18 -7.40 -20.03
C GLY A 126 3.65 -7.22 -21.49
N ASP A 127 4.08 -8.31 -22.09
CA ASP A 127 4.55 -8.38 -23.48
C ASP A 127 3.48 -8.92 -24.46
N GLY A 128 2.27 -9.20 -23.94
CA GLY A 128 1.17 -9.83 -24.71
C GLY A 128 1.24 -11.35 -24.72
N ILE A 129 2.23 -11.97 -24.07
CA ILE A 129 2.33 -13.39 -23.78
C ILE A 129 2.24 -13.59 -22.26
N ASN A 130 3.07 -12.84 -21.51
CA ASN A 130 3.14 -12.82 -20.07
C ASN A 130 2.51 -11.51 -19.55
N GLY A 131 1.22 -11.50 -19.40
CA GLY A 131 0.42 -10.32 -19.11
C GLY A 131 0.11 -9.48 -20.35
N LYS A 132 -0.94 -8.69 -20.24
CA LYS A 132 -1.41 -7.79 -21.30
C LYS A 132 -0.38 -6.69 -21.58
N SER A 133 -0.07 -6.45 -22.84
CA SER A 133 0.75 -5.30 -23.26
C SER A 133 -0.08 -4.02 -23.32
N LEU A 134 0.58 -2.88 -23.16
CA LEU A 134 -0.04 -1.60 -23.44
C LEU A 134 -0.22 -1.41 -24.97
N SER A 135 -1.35 -0.83 -25.35
CA SER A 135 -1.54 -0.42 -26.74
C SER A 135 -1.02 1.01 -26.96
N SER A 136 -0.49 1.27 -28.15
CA SER A 136 -0.07 2.63 -28.51
C SER A 136 -1.22 3.63 -28.34
N GLY A 137 -0.95 4.73 -27.65
CA GLY A 137 -1.93 5.76 -27.34
C GLY A 137 -2.73 5.54 -26.06
N ASN A 138 -2.57 4.40 -25.34
CA ASN A 138 -3.14 4.27 -24.02
C ASN A 138 -2.58 5.34 -23.08
N THR A 139 -3.42 5.93 -22.26
CA THR A 139 -2.99 6.85 -21.20
C THR A 139 -2.80 6.09 -19.91
N VAL A 140 -1.62 6.20 -19.30
CA VAL A 140 -1.31 5.53 -18.03
C VAL A 140 -1.19 6.56 -16.93
N SER A 141 -1.88 6.34 -15.82
CA SER A 141 -1.82 7.17 -14.61
C SER A 141 -1.32 6.31 -13.45
N VAL A 142 -0.25 6.76 -12.79
CA VAL A 142 0.39 6.03 -11.69
C VAL A 142 0.24 6.83 -10.41
N PHE A 143 -0.39 6.24 -9.41
CA PHE A 143 -0.50 6.80 -8.06
C PHE A 143 0.43 6.07 -7.11
N TYR A 144 1.08 6.82 -6.24
CA TYR A 144 1.98 6.27 -5.21
C TYR A 144 1.95 7.12 -3.96
N LEU A 145 2.14 6.49 -2.81
CA LEU A 145 2.23 7.17 -1.53
C LEU A 145 3.65 7.69 -1.32
N ASN A 146 3.79 9.00 -1.10
CA ASN A 146 5.02 9.62 -0.64
C ASN A 146 4.92 9.82 0.87
N SER A 147 5.60 8.96 1.64
CA SER A 147 5.58 8.95 3.10
C SER A 147 6.54 9.99 3.69
N GLN A 148 6.19 10.51 4.87
CA GLN A 148 7.07 11.36 5.65
C GLN A 148 8.07 10.56 6.51
N GLY A 149 8.01 9.23 6.46
CA GLY A 149 8.91 8.36 7.20
C GLY A 149 8.74 8.53 8.72
N ALA A 150 9.85 8.56 9.45
CA ALA A 150 9.85 8.67 10.92
C ALA A 150 9.19 9.94 11.44
N ASP A 151 9.22 11.04 10.68
CA ASP A 151 8.55 12.30 11.04
C ASP A 151 7.03 12.18 11.08
N GLY A 152 6.49 11.10 10.51
CA GLY A 152 5.07 10.79 10.54
C GLY A 152 4.62 9.89 11.68
N GLU A 153 5.51 9.48 12.58
CA GLU A 153 5.13 8.69 13.75
C GLU A 153 4.35 9.52 14.76
N VAL A 154 3.25 8.98 15.25
CA VAL A 154 2.38 9.65 16.22
C VAL A 154 2.05 8.78 17.42
N ALA A 155 1.89 9.44 18.55
CA ALA A 155 1.48 8.78 19.78
C ALA A 155 -0.01 8.42 19.78
N GLN A 156 -0.41 7.56 20.70
CA GLN A 156 -1.81 7.31 21.00
C GLN A 156 -2.55 8.60 21.31
N ASN A 157 -3.77 8.74 20.80
CA ASN A 157 -4.66 9.90 20.98
C ASN A 157 -4.16 11.22 20.37
N PHE A 158 -3.08 11.23 19.60
CA PHE A 158 -2.57 12.44 18.93
C PHE A 158 -3.61 13.08 18.00
N LEU A 159 -4.37 12.26 17.26
CA LEU A 159 -5.42 12.72 16.35
C LEU A 159 -6.74 13.00 17.07
N SER A 160 -6.89 12.60 18.34
CA SER A 160 -8.18 12.60 19.02
C SER A 160 -8.68 14.03 19.26
N GLY A 161 -9.89 14.29 18.77
CA GLY A 161 -10.53 15.59 18.85
C GLY A 161 -10.03 16.61 17.81
N GLN A 162 -9.04 16.25 17.00
CA GLN A 162 -8.58 17.09 15.88
C GLN A 162 -9.67 17.09 14.79
N MET A 163 -9.88 18.26 14.22
CA MET A 163 -10.86 18.51 13.19
C MET A 163 -10.17 19.06 11.95
N THR A 164 -10.37 18.42 10.82
CA THR A 164 -9.74 18.84 9.58
C THR A 164 -10.61 18.51 8.36
N ILE A 165 -10.21 19.00 7.23
CA ILE A 165 -10.89 18.83 5.95
C ILE A 165 -10.05 17.85 5.10
N PHE A 166 -10.70 16.87 4.50
CA PHE A 166 -10.07 16.04 3.48
C PHE A 166 -9.85 16.82 2.20
N SER A 167 -8.67 16.72 1.67
CA SER A 167 -8.36 17.15 0.31
C SER A 167 -8.42 15.94 -0.61
N THR A 168 -9.24 16.02 -1.64
CA THR A 168 -9.40 14.96 -2.63
C THR A 168 -8.49 15.22 -3.82
N PRO A 169 -7.60 14.29 -4.20
CA PRO A 169 -6.81 14.45 -5.42
C PRO A 169 -7.71 14.40 -6.67
N LYS A 170 -7.19 14.86 -7.80
CA LYS A 170 -7.90 14.86 -9.11
C LYS A 170 -8.14 13.44 -9.68
N ILE A 171 -8.32 12.46 -8.83
CA ILE A 171 -8.59 11.07 -9.22
C ILE A 171 -10.09 10.81 -9.50
N ASN A 172 -10.95 11.76 -9.14
CA ASN A 172 -12.40 11.57 -9.27
C ASN A 172 -12.85 11.17 -10.70
N GLU A 173 -12.17 11.67 -11.73
CA GLU A 173 -12.49 11.28 -13.11
C GLU A 173 -12.18 9.80 -13.37
N ILE A 174 -11.08 9.28 -12.81
CA ILE A 174 -10.68 7.89 -12.94
C ILE A 174 -11.62 7.01 -12.13
N LEU A 175 -11.83 7.34 -10.84
CA LEU A 175 -12.64 6.53 -9.94
C LEU A 175 -14.12 6.54 -10.31
N SER A 176 -14.67 7.66 -10.77
CA SER A 176 -16.06 7.74 -11.23
C SER A 176 -16.34 6.91 -12.47
N SER A 177 -15.33 6.62 -13.29
CA SER A 177 -15.48 5.73 -14.44
C SER A 177 -15.38 4.24 -14.08
N ILE A 178 -14.75 3.91 -12.93
CA ILE A 178 -14.53 2.53 -12.48
C ILE A 178 -15.64 2.04 -11.55
N SER A 179 -16.28 2.94 -10.80
CA SER A 179 -17.29 2.57 -9.80
C SER A 179 -18.53 3.48 -9.85
N ASP A 180 -19.71 2.89 -9.64
CA ASP A 180 -20.98 3.61 -9.51
C ASP A 180 -21.15 4.30 -8.14
N VAL A 181 -20.09 4.58 -7.42
CA VAL A 181 -20.11 5.15 -6.08
C VAL A 181 -20.27 6.66 -6.15
N SER A 182 -21.27 7.19 -5.44
CA SER A 182 -21.40 8.64 -5.26
C SER A 182 -20.41 9.14 -4.21
N TYR A 183 -19.40 9.88 -4.67
CA TYR A 183 -18.42 10.49 -3.78
C TYR A 183 -18.94 11.82 -3.19
N ILE A 184 -18.60 12.07 -1.92
CA ILE A 184 -18.89 13.37 -1.31
C ILE A 184 -17.98 14.40 -1.95
N SER A 185 -18.54 15.53 -2.43
CA SER A 185 -17.70 16.65 -2.83
C SER A 185 -16.94 17.20 -1.63
N ALA A 186 -15.69 17.64 -1.84
CA ALA A 186 -14.84 18.20 -0.78
C ALA A 186 -15.53 19.35 0.00
N ASP A 187 -16.41 20.10 -0.65
CA ASP A 187 -17.18 21.19 -0.06
C ASP A 187 -18.17 20.72 1.02
N ASN A 188 -18.63 19.48 0.96
CA ASN A 188 -19.56 18.89 1.93
C ASN A 188 -18.87 18.19 3.11
N LEU A 189 -17.57 17.92 3.01
CA LEU A 189 -16.73 17.35 4.08
C LEU A 189 -16.10 18.45 4.94
N SER A 190 -16.93 19.43 5.36
CA SER A 190 -16.40 20.60 6.05
C SER A 190 -15.72 20.31 7.38
N LYS A 191 -16.03 19.16 8.02
CA LYS A 191 -15.45 18.82 9.33
C LYS A 191 -15.51 17.32 9.58
N VAL A 192 -14.36 16.69 9.66
CA VAL A 192 -14.21 15.30 10.12
C VAL A 192 -13.42 15.29 11.42
N ILE A 193 -13.93 14.62 12.43
CA ILE A 193 -13.28 14.46 13.72
C ILE A 193 -12.55 13.12 13.72
N PHE A 194 -11.29 13.15 14.11
CA PHE A 194 -10.43 11.97 14.17
C PHE A 194 -10.24 11.47 15.60
N SER A 195 -9.99 10.19 15.72
CA SER A 195 -9.60 9.54 16.96
C SER A 195 -8.66 8.40 16.64
N ASN A 196 -7.51 8.31 17.28
CA ASN A 196 -6.61 7.17 17.21
C ASN A 196 -6.40 6.57 18.59
N ASN A 197 -6.95 5.38 18.81
CA ASN A 197 -6.84 4.66 20.08
C ASN A 197 -5.51 3.94 20.26
N LEU A 198 -4.70 3.86 19.19
CA LEU A 198 -3.39 3.22 19.18
C LEU A 198 -2.36 4.21 18.60
N PRO A 199 -1.09 4.11 18.99
CA PRO A 199 -0.03 4.86 18.32
C PRO A 199 0.11 4.35 16.88
N SER A 200 0.80 5.13 16.03
CA SER A 200 1.21 4.66 14.71
C SER A 200 2.14 3.45 14.83
N THR A 201 2.17 2.63 13.80
CA THR A 201 3.23 1.63 13.64
C THR A 201 4.57 2.35 13.45
N LYS A 202 5.64 1.78 14.01
CA LYS A 202 6.98 2.34 13.80
C LYS A 202 7.40 2.19 12.36
N VAL A 203 8.08 3.20 11.86
CA VAL A 203 8.68 3.18 10.54
C VAL A 203 9.88 2.25 10.55
N SER A 204 9.99 1.40 9.54
CA SER A 204 11.23 0.68 9.26
C SER A 204 12.21 1.63 8.58
N GLU A 205 13.39 1.80 9.16
CA GLU A 205 14.46 2.54 8.51
C GLU A 205 14.90 1.81 7.22
N LYS A 206 15.44 2.59 6.29
CA LYS A 206 16.02 2.04 5.06
C LYS A 206 17.10 1.01 5.42
N GLU A 207 16.98 -0.19 4.88
CA GLU A 207 17.92 -1.28 5.16
C GLU A 207 19.33 -0.90 4.76
N SER A 208 20.31 -1.14 5.65
CA SER A 208 21.72 -0.86 5.37
C SER A 208 22.29 -1.87 4.35
N VAL A 209 23.32 -1.47 3.61
CA VAL A 209 23.98 -2.34 2.62
C VAL A 209 24.52 -3.61 3.28
N GLU A 210 25.00 -3.54 4.52
CA GLU A 210 25.47 -4.69 5.29
C GLU A 210 24.32 -5.65 5.62
N ASN A 211 23.17 -5.11 6.02
CA ASN A 211 21.97 -5.92 6.26
C ASN A 211 21.46 -6.58 4.99
N ILE A 212 21.44 -5.84 3.87
CA ILE A 212 21.06 -6.39 2.57
C ILE A 212 21.99 -7.54 2.19
N ARG A 213 23.30 -7.38 2.34
CA ARG A 213 24.26 -8.46 2.04
C ARG A 213 24.07 -9.70 2.89
N SER A 214 23.88 -9.54 4.19
CA SER A 214 23.68 -10.68 5.10
C SER A 214 22.33 -11.37 4.86
N ASN A 215 21.28 -10.61 4.60
CA ASN A 215 19.95 -11.14 4.36
C ASN A 215 19.79 -11.77 2.97
N THR A 216 20.46 -11.21 1.95
CA THR A 216 20.39 -11.75 0.57
C THR A 216 20.88 -13.18 0.49
N SER A 217 21.96 -13.54 1.20
CA SER A 217 22.49 -14.91 1.22
C SER A 217 21.45 -15.88 1.80
N ILE A 218 20.82 -15.49 2.92
CA ILE A 218 19.82 -16.30 3.62
C ILE A 218 18.54 -16.41 2.78
N PHE A 219 18.12 -15.32 2.15
CA PHE A 219 16.95 -15.30 1.28
C PHE A 219 17.15 -16.19 0.05
N TYR A 220 18.33 -16.11 -0.57
CA TYR A 220 18.67 -16.96 -1.72
C TYR A 220 18.74 -18.44 -1.36
N GLU A 221 19.30 -18.81 -0.20
CA GLU A 221 19.35 -20.18 0.28
C GLU A 221 17.95 -20.76 0.58
N SER A 222 17.06 -19.96 1.14
CA SER A 222 15.71 -20.38 1.49
C SER A 222 14.81 -20.59 0.27
N GLN A 223 15.09 -19.91 -0.85
CA GLN A 223 14.29 -19.91 -2.08
C GLN A 223 12.77 -19.75 -1.81
N ASN A 224 12.44 -18.93 -0.82
CA ASN A 224 11.07 -18.72 -0.35
C ASN A 224 10.35 -20.01 0.13
N ARG A 225 11.12 -21.03 0.57
CA ARG A 225 10.61 -22.28 1.11
C ARG A 225 10.81 -22.34 2.62
N LEU A 226 9.84 -22.89 3.33
CA LEU A 226 9.87 -23.07 4.79
C LEU A 226 10.11 -24.56 5.11
N ILE A 227 11.35 -25.02 4.95
CA ILE A 227 11.73 -26.43 5.13
C ILE A 227 12.63 -26.59 6.36
N SER A 228 13.65 -25.76 6.50
CA SER A 228 14.60 -25.83 7.61
C SER A 228 14.24 -24.89 8.75
N LYS A 229 14.80 -25.12 9.94
CA LYS A 229 14.63 -24.20 11.08
C LYS A 229 15.13 -22.78 10.76
N ASN A 230 16.17 -22.69 9.96
CA ASN A 230 16.75 -21.42 9.54
C ASN A 230 15.81 -20.67 8.60
N ASP A 231 15.11 -21.35 7.70
CA ASP A 231 14.15 -20.74 6.78
C ASP A 231 13.00 -20.10 7.58
N PHE A 232 12.43 -20.83 8.56
CA PHE A 232 11.40 -20.28 9.43
C PHE A 232 11.91 -19.07 10.23
N THR A 233 13.12 -19.15 10.78
CA THR A 233 13.70 -18.04 11.54
C THR A 233 13.90 -16.81 10.68
N SER A 234 14.42 -17.00 9.46
CA SER A 234 14.67 -15.94 8.49
C SER A 234 13.38 -15.32 7.99
N PHE A 235 12.41 -16.15 7.63
CA PHE A 235 11.08 -15.68 7.20
C PHE A 235 10.42 -14.80 8.27
N ILE A 236 10.40 -15.25 9.52
CA ILE A 236 9.78 -14.50 10.61
C ILE A 236 10.54 -13.19 10.88
N LYS A 237 11.87 -13.22 10.88
CA LYS A 237 12.67 -12.02 11.08
C LYS A 237 12.48 -11.00 9.97
N ASN A 238 12.43 -11.44 8.72
CA ASN A 238 12.27 -10.54 7.58
C ASN A 238 10.88 -9.90 7.53
N ASN A 239 9.83 -10.68 7.75
CA ASN A 239 8.46 -10.18 7.64
C ASN A 239 7.96 -9.45 8.89
N TYR A 240 8.57 -9.69 10.07
CA TYR A 240 8.10 -9.17 11.35
C TYR A 240 9.20 -8.51 12.19
N SER A 241 10.27 -8.02 11.55
CA SER A 241 11.44 -7.42 12.23
C SER A 241 11.09 -6.28 13.19
N GLY A 242 10.10 -5.47 12.86
CA GLY A 242 9.62 -4.38 13.72
C GLY A 242 8.77 -4.80 14.92
N LEU A 243 8.26 -6.04 14.91
CA LEU A 243 7.33 -6.56 15.93
C LEU A 243 7.97 -7.58 16.86
N ILE A 244 9.07 -8.23 16.45
CA ILE A 244 9.67 -9.38 17.16
C ILE A 244 11.15 -9.13 17.40
N SER A 245 11.55 -9.11 18.68
CA SER A 245 12.95 -8.93 19.07
C SER A 245 13.79 -10.18 18.90
N SER A 246 13.21 -11.38 19.06
CA SER A 246 13.92 -12.66 18.90
C SER A 246 12.99 -13.78 18.47
N VAL A 247 13.51 -14.71 17.67
CA VAL A 247 12.79 -15.90 17.19
C VAL A 247 13.58 -17.15 17.53
N LYS A 248 12.89 -18.15 18.06
CA LYS A 248 13.45 -19.48 18.28
C LYS A 248 12.52 -20.53 17.70
N VAL A 249 12.96 -21.21 16.67
CA VAL A 249 12.24 -22.31 16.06
C VAL A 249 12.65 -23.63 16.72
N ILE A 250 11.68 -24.36 17.23
CA ILE A 250 11.87 -25.69 17.82
C ILE A 250 11.01 -26.69 17.07
N ASN A 251 11.54 -27.88 16.86
CA ASN A 251 10.75 -28.98 16.32
C ASN A 251 9.91 -29.66 17.43
N ASN A 252 8.99 -30.53 17.04
CA ASN A 252 8.10 -31.23 17.96
C ASN A 252 8.86 -32.05 19.02
N ARG A 253 9.96 -32.69 18.63
CA ARG A 253 10.82 -33.44 19.55
C ARG A 253 11.46 -32.53 20.60
N GLY A 254 12.03 -31.40 20.18
CA GLY A 254 12.63 -30.43 21.11
C GLY A 254 11.60 -29.74 22.00
N PHE A 255 10.35 -29.63 21.56
CA PHE A 255 9.25 -29.16 22.39
C PHE A 255 8.91 -30.21 23.49
N LEU A 256 8.74 -31.47 23.13
CA LEU A 256 8.44 -32.56 24.05
C LEU A 256 9.54 -32.73 25.11
N GLU A 257 10.81 -32.72 24.71
CA GLU A 257 11.95 -32.81 25.64
C GLU A 257 11.93 -31.68 26.68
N LYS A 258 11.61 -30.45 26.29
CA LYS A 258 11.50 -29.32 27.22
C LYS A 258 10.26 -29.39 28.08
N HIS A 259 9.14 -29.84 27.54
CA HIS A 259 7.90 -29.99 28.29
C HIS A 259 8.02 -31.08 29.38
N ILE A 260 8.62 -32.21 29.04
CA ILE A 260 8.92 -33.28 29.99
C ILE A 260 9.88 -32.77 31.09
N ALA A 261 10.93 -32.06 30.74
CA ALA A 261 11.86 -31.47 31.70
C ALA A 261 11.21 -30.41 32.61
N TYR A 262 10.18 -29.71 32.13
CA TYR A 262 9.38 -28.78 32.93
C TYR A 262 8.47 -29.53 33.92
N LEU A 263 7.82 -30.61 33.48
CA LEU A 263 6.92 -31.41 34.34
C LEU A 263 7.68 -32.26 35.38
N ALA A 264 8.98 -32.50 35.17
CA ALA A 264 9.84 -33.25 36.08
C ALA A 264 10.50 -32.40 37.17
N LYS A 265 10.27 -31.09 37.18
CA LYS A 265 10.67 -30.16 38.25
C LYS A 265 9.54 -29.90 39.24
#